data_7f4896edc9cf7bf5777603831ad2e054
#
_entry.id   7f4896edc9cf7bf5777603831ad2e054
#
_cell.length_a   1.000
_cell.length_b   1.000
_cell.length_c   1.000
_cell.angle_alpha   90.00
_cell.angle_beta   90.00
_cell.angle_gamma   90.00
#
_symmetry.space_group_name_H-M   'P 1'
#
loop_
_entity.id
_entity.type
_entity.pdbx_description
1 polymer ?
#
loop_
_entity_poly.entity_id
_entity_poly.type
_entity_poly.pdbx_seq_one_letter_code
_entity_poly.pdbx_strand_id
1 'polypeptide(L)'
;ELIIKGKSNEEILISTYVCHPSMANDQLSGPIASMCLINYFKSIKKLKKTLRFIFIPETIGSIAYLSKNLKYLKKRLIGGYALSCIGDERNHSCVFSRFENSLSDDSLKEAYKKLNIKNYKSYSFLHRGSDERQYNSPGVDLPIPLICRSKPNLYKEYHTSLDDFNLVTQKGIVGGFAVAKTAINILLEKTIPKNLVLCEPQMGKRGLYNTLSIKRKFDITRSYMDFLQYADGKNSLEKISEKINLNLKVTKKIYNKLRKNNLII
;
A
#
# COMPACT_ATOMS: atom_id res chain seq x y z
N GLU A 1 -6.51 -17.84 4.50
CA GLU A 1 -5.62 -16.79 4.97
C GLU A 1 -4.24 -17.35 5.27
N LEU A 2 -3.19 -16.58 4.89
CA LEU A 2 -1.80 -16.89 5.23
C LEU A 2 -1.10 -15.61 5.73
N ILE A 3 -0.38 -15.72 6.85
CA ILE A 3 0.33 -14.59 7.46
C ILE A 3 1.84 -14.86 7.48
N ILE A 4 2.62 -13.97 6.89
CA ILE A 4 4.08 -13.96 7.00
C ILE A 4 4.43 -12.84 7.99
N LYS A 5 4.79 -13.24 9.22
CA LYS A 5 5.08 -12.29 10.31
C LYS A 5 6.34 -11.46 10.02
N GLY A 6 6.23 -10.16 10.21
CA GLY A 6 7.32 -9.20 10.20
C GLY A 6 7.74 -8.77 11.61
N LYS A 7 8.71 -7.85 11.67
CA LYS A 7 9.22 -7.30 12.95
C LYS A 7 8.23 -6.34 13.63
N SER A 8 7.40 -5.64 12.87
CA SER A 8 6.41 -4.71 13.39
C SER A 8 5.00 -5.31 13.36
N ASN A 9 4.10 -4.68 14.13
CA ASN A 9 2.68 -4.99 14.10
C ASN A 9 1.93 -4.34 12.92
N GLU A 10 2.63 -3.56 12.09
CA GLU A 10 2.05 -3.01 10.87
C GLU A 10 1.87 -4.12 9.84
N GLU A 11 0.74 -4.10 9.15
CA GLU A 11 0.38 -5.13 8.18
C GLU A 11 0.13 -4.55 6.79
N ILE A 12 0.45 -5.34 5.77
CA ILE A 12 0.11 -5.10 4.37
C ILE A 12 -0.80 -6.24 3.93
N LEU A 13 -1.98 -5.92 3.41
CA LEU A 13 -2.96 -6.89 2.91
C LEU A 13 -2.75 -7.15 1.42
N ILE A 14 -2.71 -8.41 1.05
CA ILE A 14 -2.81 -8.85 -0.35
C ILE A 14 -4.06 -9.72 -0.46
N SER A 15 -5.03 -9.26 -1.25
CA SER A 15 -6.31 -9.92 -1.43
C SER A 15 -6.45 -10.40 -2.86
N THR A 16 -6.97 -11.60 -3.03
CA THR A 16 -7.38 -12.13 -4.32
C THR A 16 -8.61 -13.01 -4.13
N TYR A 17 -9.41 -13.14 -5.16
CA TYR A 17 -10.62 -13.95 -5.06
C TYR A 17 -10.49 -15.33 -5.73
N VAL A 18 -11.36 -16.24 -5.30
CA VAL A 18 -11.49 -17.62 -5.81
C VAL A 18 -12.97 -17.95 -5.91
N CYS A 19 -13.60 -17.67 -7.05
CA CYS A 19 -15.04 -17.85 -7.21
C CYS A 19 -15.55 -17.97 -8.66
N HIS A 20 -14.75 -17.64 -9.69
CA HIS A 20 -15.17 -17.73 -11.08
C HIS A 20 -14.70 -19.05 -11.68
N PRO A 21 -15.56 -20.07 -11.82
CA PRO A 21 -15.15 -21.37 -12.35
C PRO A 21 -14.70 -21.23 -13.81
N SER A 22 -13.65 -21.94 -14.18
CA SER A 22 -13.13 -22.04 -15.55
C SER A 22 -12.63 -20.73 -16.17
N MET A 23 -12.32 -19.69 -15.37
CA MET A 23 -11.71 -18.44 -15.84
C MET A 23 -10.22 -18.42 -15.56
N ALA A 24 -9.40 -18.18 -16.56
CA ALA A 24 -7.94 -18.19 -16.41
C ALA A 24 -7.40 -16.83 -15.91
N ASN A 25 -7.80 -15.73 -16.54
CA ASN A 25 -7.34 -14.40 -16.14
C ASN A 25 -8.18 -13.82 -15.03
N ASP A 26 -9.52 -13.90 -15.15
CA ASP A 26 -10.48 -13.39 -14.17
C ASP A 26 -10.79 -14.43 -13.08
N GLN A 27 -9.78 -15.04 -12.60
CA GLN A 27 -9.69 -15.79 -11.36
C GLN A 27 -8.29 -16.34 -11.12
N LEU A 28 -7.84 -17.36 -11.87
CA LEU A 28 -6.63 -18.13 -11.52
C LEU A 28 -5.37 -17.24 -11.50
N SER A 29 -5.31 -16.20 -12.33
CA SER A 29 -4.14 -15.33 -12.43
C SER A 29 -3.79 -14.63 -11.11
N GLY A 30 -4.77 -14.14 -10.37
CA GLY A 30 -4.59 -13.49 -9.08
C GLY A 30 -4.05 -14.43 -7.99
N PRO A 31 -4.69 -15.58 -7.73
CA PRO A 31 -4.20 -16.62 -6.84
C PRO A 31 -2.78 -17.10 -7.17
N ILE A 32 -2.48 -17.38 -8.44
CA ILE A 32 -1.13 -17.82 -8.87
C ILE A 32 -0.09 -16.74 -8.57
N ALA A 33 -0.35 -15.49 -8.95
CA ALA A 33 0.55 -14.38 -8.63
C ALA A 33 0.75 -14.24 -7.10
N SER A 34 -0.33 -14.40 -6.30
CA SER A 34 -0.26 -14.36 -4.84
C SER A 34 0.57 -15.52 -4.27
N MET A 35 0.46 -16.72 -4.83
CA MET A 35 1.30 -17.87 -4.42
C MET A 35 2.78 -17.62 -4.74
N CYS A 36 3.09 -17.06 -5.89
CA CYS A 36 4.45 -16.63 -6.24
C CYS A 36 4.99 -15.58 -5.27
N LEU A 37 4.17 -14.60 -4.89
CA LEU A 37 4.51 -13.60 -3.87
C LEU A 37 4.76 -14.23 -2.50
N ILE A 38 3.91 -15.15 -2.07
CA ILE A 38 4.08 -15.90 -0.82
C ILE A 38 5.42 -16.64 -0.81
N ASN A 39 5.72 -17.36 -1.90
CA ASN A 39 6.98 -18.08 -2.02
C ASN A 39 8.19 -17.13 -1.95
N TYR A 40 8.14 -16.02 -2.68
CA TYR A 40 9.18 -15.00 -2.64
C TYR A 40 9.36 -14.40 -1.23
N PHE A 41 8.28 -13.98 -0.57
CA PHE A 41 8.40 -13.31 0.72
C PHE A 41 8.72 -14.27 1.87
N LYS A 42 8.37 -15.55 1.78
CA LYS A 42 8.81 -16.59 2.72
C LYS A 42 10.31 -16.84 2.67
N SER A 43 10.98 -16.62 1.54
CA SER A 43 12.43 -16.73 1.42
C SER A 43 13.20 -15.60 2.12
N ILE A 44 12.52 -14.50 2.46
CA ILE A 44 13.12 -13.35 3.15
C ILE A 44 13.14 -13.60 4.66
N LYS A 45 14.32 -13.78 5.25
CA LYS A 45 14.47 -14.13 6.67
C LYS A 45 13.84 -13.13 7.66
N LYS A 46 13.77 -11.83 7.34
CA LYS A 46 13.31 -10.79 8.28
C LYS A 46 12.56 -9.67 7.53
N LEU A 47 11.24 -9.80 7.38
CA LEU A 47 10.40 -8.72 6.90
C LEU A 47 10.28 -7.60 7.94
N LYS A 48 10.22 -6.35 7.52
CA LYS A 48 9.98 -5.19 8.41
C LYS A 48 8.55 -5.16 8.94
N LYS A 49 7.59 -5.51 8.10
CA LYS A 49 6.16 -5.51 8.39
C LYS A 49 5.56 -6.87 8.07
N THR A 50 4.41 -7.15 8.65
CA THR A 50 3.67 -8.40 8.43
C THR A 50 2.93 -8.36 7.09
N LEU A 51 3.00 -9.44 6.32
CA LEU A 51 2.19 -9.62 5.12
C LEU A 51 1.03 -10.55 5.42
N ARG A 52 -0.18 -10.15 5.03
CA ARG A 52 -1.40 -10.93 5.14
C ARG A 52 -1.94 -11.19 3.75
N PHE A 53 -2.02 -12.47 3.38
CA PHE A 53 -2.61 -12.93 2.13
C PHE A 53 -3.97 -13.54 2.41
N ILE A 54 -4.99 -13.14 1.66
CA ILE A 54 -6.33 -13.72 1.75
C ILE A 54 -6.81 -14.17 0.37
N PHE A 55 -7.46 -15.33 0.34
CA PHE A 55 -8.08 -15.94 -0.83
C PHE A 55 -9.55 -16.16 -0.46
N ILE A 56 -10.43 -15.42 -1.07
CA ILE A 56 -11.84 -15.34 -0.65
C ILE A 56 -12.76 -15.31 -1.88
N PRO A 57 -14.02 -15.71 -1.79
CA PRO A 57 -15.00 -15.41 -2.82
C PRO A 57 -15.12 -13.90 -3.03
N GLU A 58 -15.19 -13.45 -4.27
CA GLU A 58 -15.33 -12.03 -4.58
C GLU A 58 -16.59 -11.45 -3.91
N THR A 59 -16.52 -10.18 -3.50
CA THR A 59 -17.61 -9.41 -2.88
C THR A 59 -18.09 -10.00 -1.55
N ILE A 60 -18.76 -11.15 -1.57
CA ILE A 60 -19.32 -11.82 -0.38
C ILE A 60 -18.21 -12.18 0.60
N GLY A 61 -17.09 -12.72 0.10
CA GLY A 61 -15.94 -13.09 0.92
C GLY A 61 -15.27 -11.88 1.56
N SER A 62 -15.07 -10.81 0.82
CA SER A 62 -14.48 -9.57 1.37
C SER A 62 -15.39 -8.92 2.42
N ILE A 63 -16.70 -8.90 2.20
CA ILE A 63 -17.68 -8.40 3.19
C ILE A 63 -17.65 -9.27 4.45
N ALA A 64 -17.71 -10.60 4.30
CA ALA A 64 -17.66 -11.55 5.43
C ALA A 64 -16.32 -11.45 6.19
N TYR A 65 -15.22 -11.28 5.47
CA TYR A 65 -13.89 -11.09 6.08
C TYR A 65 -13.83 -9.78 6.87
N LEU A 66 -14.29 -8.68 6.28
CA LEU A 66 -14.35 -7.37 6.91
C LEU A 66 -15.26 -7.35 8.14
N SER A 67 -16.43 -8.02 8.10
CA SER A 67 -17.35 -8.07 9.25
C SER A 67 -16.68 -8.60 10.52
N LYS A 68 -15.73 -9.51 10.38
CA LYS A 68 -14.99 -10.12 11.51
C LYS A 68 -13.69 -9.38 11.84
N ASN A 69 -13.02 -8.81 10.84
CA ASN A 69 -11.63 -8.35 10.98
C ASN A 69 -11.44 -6.83 10.90
N LEU A 70 -12.47 -6.03 10.58
CA LEU A 70 -12.33 -4.60 10.29
C LEU A 70 -11.64 -3.83 11.42
N LYS A 71 -12.07 -4.03 12.67
CA LYS A 71 -11.47 -3.35 13.83
C LYS A 71 -9.97 -3.66 13.98
N TYR A 72 -9.59 -4.89 13.73
CA TYR A 72 -8.21 -5.35 13.76
C TYR A 72 -7.40 -4.72 12.61
N LEU A 73 -7.94 -4.78 11.38
CA LEU A 73 -7.29 -4.24 10.19
C LEU A 73 -7.09 -2.72 10.30
N LYS A 74 -8.11 -1.97 10.72
CA LYS A 74 -7.99 -0.51 10.94
C LYS A 74 -6.88 -0.12 11.91
N LYS A 75 -6.56 -0.99 12.87
CA LYS A 75 -5.50 -0.74 13.85
C LYS A 75 -4.10 -1.02 13.30
N ARG A 76 -3.96 -1.93 12.34
CA ARG A 76 -2.66 -2.50 11.92
C ARG A 76 -2.33 -2.29 10.45
N LEU A 77 -3.35 -2.20 9.61
CA LEU A 77 -3.14 -2.13 8.17
C LEU A 77 -2.65 -0.75 7.77
N ILE A 78 -1.51 -0.71 7.08
CA ILE A 78 -0.97 0.51 6.49
C ILE A 78 -1.35 0.67 5.03
N GLY A 79 -1.77 -0.40 4.38
CA GLY A 79 -2.16 -0.47 2.98
C GLY A 79 -2.13 -1.90 2.46
N GLY A 80 -2.22 -2.05 1.15
CA GLY A 80 -2.20 -3.35 0.49
C GLY A 80 -2.69 -3.28 -0.94
N TYR A 81 -2.98 -4.44 -1.53
CA TYR A 81 -3.38 -4.55 -2.94
C TYR A 81 -4.41 -5.66 -3.12
N ALA A 82 -5.41 -5.41 -3.95
CA ALA A 82 -6.21 -6.44 -4.56
C ALA A 82 -5.53 -6.89 -5.87
N LEU A 83 -5.50 -8.18 -6.15
CA LEU A 83 -4.89 -8.76 -7.34
C LEU A 83 -5.95 -9.53 -8.13
N SER A 84 -6.20 -9.12 -9.36
CA SER A 84 -7.15 -9.75 -10.27
C SER A 84 -6.78 -9.46 -11.72
N CYS A 85 -7.17 -10.31 -12.66
CA CYS A 85 -6.90 -10.16 -14.08
C CYS A 85 -5.45 -9.78 -14.37
N ILE A 86 -4.51 -10.55 -13.79
CA ILE A 86 -3.10 -10.19 -13.71
C ILE A 86 -2.21 -11.01 -14.67
N GLY A 87 -2.82 -11.81 -15.56
CA GLY A 87 -2.12 -12.83 -16.34
C GLY A 87 -1.93 -12.56 -17.83
N ASP A 88 -2.58 -11.57 -18.42
CA ASP A 88 -2.42 -11.25 -19.84
C ASP A 88 -1.19 -10.34 -20.11
N GLU A 89 -0.81 -10.18 -21.41
CA GLU A 89 0.36 -9.36 -21.80
C GLU A 89 0.02 -7.97 -22.34
N ARG A 90 -1.26 -7.62 -22.47
CA ARG A 90 -1.71 -6.45 -23.24
C ARG A 90 -1.36 -5.13 -22.58
N ASN A 91 -1.53 -5.07 -21.26
CA ASN A 91 -1.33 -3.83 -20.50
C ASN A 91 -0.68 -4.10 -19.14
N HIS A 92 -0.27 -3.04 -18.50
CA HIS A 92 -0.17 -2.93 -17.04
C HIS A 92 -1.20 -1.90 -16.62
N SER A 93 -2.04 -2.23 -15.65
CA SER A 93 -3.14 -1.36 -15.24
C SER A 93 -3.33 -1.38 -13.73
N CYS A 94 -3.97 -0.34 -13.22
CA CYS A 94 -4.42 -0.28 -11.83
C CYS A 94 -5.71 0.54 -11.70
N VAL A 95 -6.50 0.23 -10.67
CA VAL A 95 -7.55 1.12 -10.19
C VAL A 95 -7.07 1.65 -8.83
N PHE A 96 -6.88 2.97 -8.73
CA PHE A 96 -6.42 3.58 -7.49
C PHE A 96 -7.46 3.45 -6.37
N SER A 97 -7.00 3.55 -5.13
CA SER A 97 -7.88 3.61 -3.97
C SER A 97 -8.78 4.85 -4.05
N ARG A 98 -9.87 4.87 -3.28
CA ARG A 98 -10.76 6.05 -3.20
C ARG A 98 -10.03 7.33 -2.79
N PHE A 99 -8.89 7.20 -2.14
CA PHE A 99 -8.09 8.33 -1.66
C PHE A 99 -7.06 8.82 -2.69
N GLU A 100 -6.74 8.03 -3.72
CA GLU A 100 -5.83 8.32 -4.86
C GLU A 100 -4.37 8.70 -4.49
N ASN A 101 -4.11 9.00 -3.23
CA ASN A 101 -2.79 9.41 -2.68
C ASN A 101 -2.45 8.67 -1.39
N SER A 102 -3.00 7.46 -1.21
CA SER A 102 -2.64 6.59 -0.09
C SER A 102 -1.21 6.06 -0.23
N LEU A 103 -0.67 5.49 0.85
CA LEU A 103 0.64 4.83 0.82
C LEU A 103 0.71 3.72 -0.23
N SER A 104 -0.39 2.99 -0.44
CA SER A 104 -0.49 1.94 -1.47
C SER A 104 -0.47 2.52 -2.87
N ASP A 105 -1.22 3.60 -3.12
CA ASP A 105 -1.25 4.27 -4.42
C ASP A 105 0.14 4.84 -4.77
N ASP A 106 0.77 5.54 -3.83
CA ASP A 106 2.09 6.15 -4.03
C ASP A 106 3.17 5.06 -4.24
N SER A 107 3.11 3.97 -3.48
CA SER A 107 4.05 2.84 -3.64
C SER A 107 3.85 2.12 -4.99
N LEU A 108 2.61 2.04 -5.48
CA LEU A 108 2.32 1.46 -6.80
C LEU A 108 2.82 2.34 -7.94
N LYS A 109 2.60 3.66 -7.87
CA LYS A 109 3.18 4.64 -8.82
C LYS A 109 4.71 4.54 -8.86
N GLU A 110 5.33 4.45 -7.69
CA GLU A 110 6.79 4.27 -7.56
C GLU A 110 7.25 2.92 -8.15
N ALA A 111 6.47 1.86 -8.00
CA ALA A 111 6.78 0.54 -8.56
C ALA A 111 6.80 0.57 -10.10
N TYR A 112 5.79 1.17 -10.74
CA TYR A 112 5.79 1.36 -12.19
C TYR A 112 7.01 2.15 -12.68
N LYS A 113 7.36 3.22 -11.96
CA LYS A 113 8.56 4.01 -12.25
C LYS A 113 9.84 3.18 -12.14
N LYS A 114 10.03 2.41 -11.06
CA LYS A 114 11.20 1.55 -10.85
C LYS A 114 11.34 0.44 -11.89
N LEU A 115 10.23 -0.08 -12.38
CA LEU A 115 10.19 -1.10 -13.44
C LEU A 115 10.26 -0.50 -14.85
N ASN A 116 10.41 0.83 -14.96
CA ASN A 116 10.42 1.55 -16.24
C ASN A 116 9.16 1.31 -17.10
N ILE A 117 8.01 1.04 -16.45
CA ILE A 117 6.71 0.86 -17.12
C ILE A 117 6.07 2.23 -17.27
N LYS A 118 6.32 2.89 -18.42
CA LYS A 118 5.85 4.27 -18.68
C LYS A 118 4.38 4.34 -19.10
N ASN A 119 3.88 3.32 -19.79
CA ASN A 119 2.57 3.31 -20.46
C ASN A 119 1.55 2.44 -19.72
N TYR A 120 1.58 2.43 -18.36
CA TYR A 120 0.53 1.74 -17.62
C TYR A 120 -0.78 2.55 -17.66
N LYS A 121 -1.91 1.83 -17.65
CA LYS A 121 -3.24 2.45 -17.60
C LYS A 121 -3.67 2.60 -16.14
N SER A 122 -3.94 3.82 -15.72
CA SER A 122 -4.48 4.09 -14.38
C SER A 122 -5.93 4.55 -14.47
N TYR A 123 -6.73 4.07 -13.55
CA TYR A 123 -8.15 4.39 -13.46
C TYR A 123 -8.44 4.96 -12.07
N SER A 124 -9.32 5.96 -12.01
CA SER A 124 -9.85 6.46 -10.73
C SER A 124 -10.74 5.39 -10.07
N PHE A 125 -11.03 5.57 -8.79
CA PHE A 125 -11.89 4.65 -8.04
C PHE A 125 -13.32 4.53 -8.60
N LEU A 126 -13.76 5.47 -9.40
CA LEU A 126 -15.06 5.37 -10.11
C LEU A 126 -15.12 4.16 -11.07
N HIS A 127 -13.97 3.69 -11.54
CA HIS A 127 -13.84 2.51 -12.39
C HIS A 127 -13.62 1.20 -11.62
N ARG A 128 -13.87 1.18 -10.31
CA ARG A 128 -13.80 -0.01 -9.48
C ARG A 128 -14.67 -1.15 -10.01
N GLY A 129 -14.25 -2.37 -9.84
CA GLY A 129 -14.99 -3.53 -10.39
C GLY A 129 -14.85 -4.81 -9.57
N SER A 130 -13.87 -4.88 -8.66
CA SER A 130 -13.58 -6.06 -7.85
C SER A 130 -13.61 -5.73 -6.34
N ASP A 131 -12.89 -6.50 -5.52
CA ASP A 131 -12.91 -6.40 -4.05
C ASP A 131 -12.37 -5.07 -3.50
N GLU A 132 -11.56 -4.32 -4.27
CA GLU A 132 -11.12 -2.98 -3.88
C GLU A 132 -12.29 -2.05 -3.52
N ARG A 133 -13.47 -2.27 -4.11
CA ARG A 133 -14.70 -1.51 -3.80
C ARG A 133 -15.17 -1.71 -2.37
N GLN A 134 -14.99 -2.91 -1.80
CA GLN A 134 -15.40 -3.21 -0.44
C GLN A 134 -14.41 -2.63 0.57
N TYR A 135 -13.10 -2.79 0.31
CA TYR A 135 -12.06 -2.27 1.19
C TYR A 135 -12.07 -0.73 1.27
N ASN A 136 -12.32 -0.07 0.16
CA ASN A 136 -12.31 1.40 0.09
C ASN A 136 -13.67 2.05 0.39
N SER A 137 -14.72 1.28 0.70
CA SER A 137 -16.05 1.84 0.97
C SER A 137 -16.04 2.76 2.20
N PRO A 138 -16.91 3.80 2.24
CA PRO A 138 -17.02 4.69 3.39
C PRO A 138 -17.29 3.89 4.68
N GLY A 139 -16.55 4.22 5.74
CA GLY A 139 -16.63 3.50 7.02
C GLY A 139 -15.69 2.30 7.12
N VAL A 140 -15.33 1.64 6.01
CA VAL A 140 -14.25 0.66 5.95
C VAL A 140 -12.90 1.37 5.81
N ASP A 141 -12.74 2.22 4.80
CA ASP A 141 -11.63 3.16 4.61
C ASP A 141 -10.23 2.50 4.63
N LEU A 142 -10.11 1.31 4.07
CA LEU A 142 -8.84 0.61 3.89
C LEU A 142 -8.32 0.89 2.46
N PRO A 143 -7.17 1.59 2.31
CA PRO A 143 -6.68 2.03 1.00
C PRO A 143 -6.02 0.86 0.24
N ILE A 144 -6.84 0.06 -0.42
CA ILE A 144 -6.44 -1.12 -1.20
C ILE A 144 -6.74 -0.89 -2.69
N PRO A 145 -5.79 -0.38 -3.50
CA PRO A 145 -5.95 -0.32 -4.95
C PRO A 145 -5.92 -1.71 -5.58
N LEU A 146 -6.49 -1.82 -6.78
CA LEU A 146 -6.41 -3.01 -7.62
C LEU A 146 -5.17 -2.93 -8.53
N ILE A 147 -4.41 -4.03 -8.58
CA ILE A 147 -3.37 -4.26 -9.59
C ILE A 147 -3.92 -5.29 -10.59
N CYS A 148 -3.92 -4.94 -11.87
CA CYS A 148 -4.32 -5.83 -12.95
C CYS A 148 -3.43 -5.64 -14.19
N ARG A 149 -3.54 -6.55 -15.15
CA ARG A 149 -2.97 -6.39 -16.47
C ARG A 149 -4.01 -5.70 -17.35
N SER A 150 -4.92 -6.40 -17.96
CA SER A 150 -6.11 -5.79 -18.55
C SER A 150 -7.17 -5.58 -17.46
N LYS A 151 -7.74 -4.37 -17.39
CA LYS A 151 -8.74 -4.05 -16.38
C LYS A 151 -10.01 -4.89 -16.59
N PRO A 152 -10.60 -5.47 -15.54
CA PRO A 152 -11.92 -6.10 -15.59
C PRO A 152 -12.93 -5.27 -16.40
N ASN A 153 -13.81 -5.92 -17.16
CA ASN A 153 -14.78 -5.31 -18.08
C ASN A 153 -14.22 -4.56 -19.30
N LEU A 154 -12.90 -4.51 -19.51
CA LEU A 154 -12.30 -3.78 -20.63
C LEU A 154 -11.53 -4.66 -21.61
N TYR A 155 -11.67 -5.98 -21.54
CA TYR A 155 -11.15 -6.92 -22.53
C TYR A 155 -12.26 -7.89 -22.97
N LYS A 156 -12.21 -8.28 -24.24
CA LYS A 156 -13.31 -9.01 -24.89
C LYS A 156 -13.57 -10.41 -24.34
N GLU A 157 -12.55 -11.04 -23.75
CA GLU A 157 -12.63 -12.37 -23.16
C GLU A 157 -13.22 -12.36 -21.75
N TYR A 158 -13.39 -11.19 -21.14
CA TYR A 158 -13.91 -11.04 -19.78
C TYR A 158 -15.30 -11.69 -19.65
N HIS A 159 -15.46 -12.58 -18.66
CA HIS A 159 -16.69 -13.34 -18.38
C HIS A 159 -17.18 -14.18 -19.57
N THR A 160 -16.26 -14.65 -20.41
CA THR A 160 -16.57 -15.57 -21.52
C THR A 160 -15.69 -16.82 -21.47
N SER A 161 -16.05 -17.86 -22.22
CA SER A 161 -15.24 -19.07 -22.39
C SER A 161 -13.89 -18.83 -23.08
N LEU A 162 -13.65 -17.63 -23.59
CA LEU A 162 -12.37 -17.21 -24.18
C LEU A 162 -11.36 -16.73 -23.11
N ASP A 163 -11.75 -16.63 -21.85
CA ASP A 163 -10.83 -16.38 -20.75
C ASP A 163 -10.10 -17.67 -20.36
N ASP A 164 -9.19 -18.09 -21.20
CA ASP A 164 -8.46 -19.35 -21.17
C ASP A 164 -6.93 -19.14 -21.16
N PHE A 165 -6.16 -20.21 -21.36
CA PHE A 165 -4.69 -20.17 -21.43
C PHE A 165 -4.11 -19.64 -22.74
N ASN A 166 -4.93 -19.25 -23.73
CA ASN A 166 -4.49 -18.47 -24.87
C ASN A 166 -4.37 -16.98 -24.49
N LEU A 167 -5.18 -16.54 -23.52
CA LEU A 167 -5.13 -15.18 -22.97
C LEU A 167 -4.04 -15.05 -21.88
N VAL A 168 -4.01 -15.99 -20.95
CA VAL A 168 -3.07 -15.97 -19.81
C VAL A 168 -1.77 -16.63 -20.20
N THR A 169 -0.66 -15.91 -20.03
CA THR A 169 0.68 -16.38 -20.38
C THR A 169 1.63 -16.31 -19.19
N GLN A 170 2.70 -17.10 -19.25
CA GLN A 170 3.77 -17.01 -18.26
C GLN A 170 4.33 -15.59 -18.16
N LYS A 171 4.56 -14.92 -19.29
CA LYS A 171 5.09 -13.56 -19.35
C LYS A 171 4.11 -12.55 -18.74
N GLY A 172 2.80 -12.73 -18.97
CA GLY A 172 1.75 -11.93 -18.35
C GLY A 172 1.80 -12.02 -16.82
N ILE A 173 1.78 -13.25 -16.28
CA ILE A 173 1.87 -13.52 -14.84
C ILE A 173 3.17 -12.95 -14.25
N VAL A 174 4.32 -13.17 -14.88
CA VAL A 174 5.61 -12.63 -14.41
C VAL A 174 5.59 -11.10 -14.40
N GLY A 175 5.00 -10.46 -15.41
CA GLY A 175 4.86 -9.00 -15.45
C GLY A 175 3.99 -8.46 -14.33
N GLY A 176 2.84 -9.07 -14.08
CA GLY A 176 1.95 -8.71 -12.97
C GLY A 176 2.59 -8.95 -11.60
N PHE A 177 3.20 -10.12 -11.41
CA PHE A 177 3.98 -10.45 -10.21
C PHE A 177 5.09 -9.42 -9.94
N ALA A 178 5.83 -8.99 -10.97
CA ALA A 178 6.91 -8.02 -10.82
C ALA A 178 6.40 -6.68 -10.28
N VAL A 179 5.27 -6.18 -10.79
CA VAL A 179 4.63 -4.95 -10.30
C VAL A 179 4.19 -5.12 -8.84
N ALA A 180 3.43 -6.15 -8.53
CA ALA A 180 2.93 -6.40 -7.18
C ALA A 180 4.09 -6.59 -6.17
N LYS A 181 5.09 -7.40 -6.50
CA LYS A 181 6.31 -7.60 -5.69
C LYS A 181 7.02 -6.28 -5.41
N THR A 182 7.20 -5.45 -6.44
CA THR A 182 7.92 -4.18 -6.30
C THR A 182 7.15 -3.21 -5.43
N ALA A 183 5.84 -3.08 -5.63
CA ALA A 183 4.97 -2.22 -4.83
C ALA A 183 4.94 -2.65 -3.36
N ILE A 184 4.82 -3.94 -3.08
CA ILE A 184 4.87 -4.48 -1.71
C ILE A 184 6.23 -4.22 -1.06
N ASN A 185 7.34 -4.44 -1.77
CA ASN A 185 8.69 -4.16 -1.25
C ASN A 185 8.86 -2.67 -0.90
N ILE A 186 8.37 -1.75 -1.74
CA ILE A 186 8.40 -0.32 -1.45
C ILE A 186 7.61 -0.04 -0.18
N LEU A 187 6.38 -0.57 -0.07
CA LEU A 187 5.51 -0.34 1.09
C LEU A 187 6.08 -0.93 2.39
N LEU A 188 6.76 -2.10 2.31
CA LEU A 188 7.50 -2.70 3.43
C LEU A 188 8.59 -1.77 3.98
N GLU A 189 9.25 -1.00 3.12
CA GLU A 189 10.35 -0.10 3.49
C GLU A 189 9.91 1.28 4.00
N LYS A 190 8.65 1.71 3.74
CA LYS A 190 8.14 3.01 4.19
C LYS A 190 8.18 3.12 5.71
N THR A 191 8.72 4.24 6.21
CA THR A 191 8.60 4.64 7.62
C THR A 191 7.41 5.57 7.75
N ILE A 192 6.50 5.25 8.66
CA ILE A 192 5.22 5.95 8.84
C ILE A 192 5.17 6.48 10.27
N PRO A 193 5.61 7.72 10.50
CA PRO A 193 5.62 8.30 11.85
C PRO A 193 4.20 8.49 12.38
N LYS A 194 4.02 8.20 13.67
CA LYS A 194 2.76 8.46 14.35
C LYS A 194 3.00 9.18 15.67
N ASN A 195 2.28 10.29 15.89
CA ASN A 195 2.31 11.03 17.12
C ASN A 195 1.86 10.18 18.33
N LEU A 196 2.57 10.33 19.43
CA LEU A 196 2.22 9.76 20.73
C LEU A 196 1.50 10.75 21.64
N VAL A 197 1.50 12.03 21.27
CA VAL A 197 0.89 13.11 22.05
C VAL A 197 -0.19 13.80 21.22
N LEU A 198 -1.26 14.21 21.89
CA LEU A 198 -2.29 15.04 21.29
C LEU A 198 -1.87 16.52 21.37
N CYS A 199 -2.28 17.30 20.38
CA CYS A 199 -1.91 18.72 20.24
C CYS A 199 -0.39 18.95 20.15
N GLU A 200 0.03 20.19 20.20
CA GLU A 200 1.44 20.54 20.20
C GLU A 200 2.07 20.31 21.58
N PRO A 201 3.18 19.53 21.63
CA PRO A 201 3.83 19.25 22.90
C PRO A 201 4.61 20.46 23.41
N GLN A 202 4.75 20.56 24.73
CA GLN A 202 5.64 21.54 25.37
C GLN A 202 7.10 21.16 25.05
N MET A 203 7.69 21.87 24.08
CA MET A 203 9.02 21.57 23.52
C MET A 203 10.14 21.96 24.51
N GLY A 204 9.94 23.01 25.33
CA GLY A 204 10.94 23.49 26.31
C GLY A 204 11.28 22.42 27.36
N LYS A 205 10.28 21.72 27.92
CA LYS A 205 10.49 20.63 28.88
C LYS A 205 11.29 19.45 28.29
N ARG A 206 11.42 19.39 26.96
CA ARG A 206 12.13 18.32 26.25
C ARG A 206 13.48 18.77 25.68
N GLY A 207 13.91 20.01 26.00
CA GLY A 207 15.16 20.56 25.46
C GLY A 207 15.17 20.68 23.94
N LEU A 208 14.00 20.91 23.33
CA LEU A 208 13.82 21.01 21.88
C LEU A 208 13.63 22.46 21.41
N TYR A 209 13.71 23.46 22.30
CA TYR A 209 13.83 24.86 21.94
C TYR A 209 15.29 25.25 21.68
N ASN A 210 15.50 26.16 20.75
CA ASN A 210 16.77 26.84 20.62
C ASN A 210 16.96 27.76 21.83
N THR A 211 18.09 27.62 22.51
CA THR A 211 18.44 28.42 23.70
C THR A 211 18.85 29.87 23.37
N LEU A 212 19.10 30.18 22.10
CA LEU A 212 19.46 31.50 21.62
C LEU A 212 18.43 32.00 20.61
N SER A 213 17.87 33.18 20.85
CA SER A 213 16.97 33.91 19.96
C SER A 213 17.76 34.50 18.77
N ILE A 214 18.38 33.63 17.96
CA ILE A 214 19.08 34.05 16.77
C ILE A 214 18.09 34.05 15.62
N LYS A 215 17.89 35.18 14.94
CA LYS A 215 17.16 35.27 13.65
C LYS A 215 17.89 34.42 12.61
N ARG A 216 17.72 33.11 12.65
CA ARG A 216 18.25 32.20 11.64
C ARG A 216 17.21 31.99 10.54
N LYS A 217 17.72 31.87 9.31
CA LYS A 217 16.93 31.55 8.10
C LYS A 217 16.18 30.18 8.22
N PHE A 218 16.54 29.34 9.19
CA PHE A 218 15.98 28.03 9.47
C PHE A 218 15.71 27.86 10.96
N ASP A 219 14.42 27.78 11.33
CA ASP A 219 13.98 27.48 12.69
C ASP A 219 13.72 25.99 12.85
N ILE A 220 14.66 25.30 13.52
CA ILE A 220 14.56 23.86 13.75
C ILE A 220 13.38 23.49 14.66
N THR A 221 13.03 24.34 15.63
CA THR A 221 11.91 24.11 16.53
C THR A 221 10.59 24.10 15.76
N ARG A 222 10.42 25.10 14.88
CA ARG A 222 9.26 25.13 13.97
C ARG A 222 9.22 23.89 13.08
N SER A 223 10.34 23.44 12.58
CA SER A 223 10.41 22.22 11.75
C SER A 223 10.01 20.95 12.52
N TYR A 224 10.29 20.88 13.83
CA TYR A 224 9.79 19.81 14.68
C TYR A 224 8.25 19.86 14.80
N MET A 225 7.70 21.06 15.01
CA MET A 225 6.25 21.24 15.12
C MET A 225 5.54 20.91 13.79
N ASP A 226 6.07 21.44 12.67
CA ASP A 226 5.55 21.15 11.33
C ASP A 226 5.58 19.63 11.04
N PHE A 227 6.66 18.95 11.41
CA PHE A 227 6.76 17.50 11.27
C PHE A 227 5.65 16.77 12.06
N LEU A 228 5.42 17.17 13.31
CA LEU A 228 4.42 16.55 14.19
C LEU A 228 3.00 16.71 13.65
N GLN A 229 2.67 17.82 12.95
CA GLN A 229 1.35 18.02 12.35
C GLN A 229 1.03 16.99 11.27
N TYR A 230 2.03 16.41 10.61
CA TYR A 230 1.85 15.41 9.56
C TYR A 230 2.24 13.99 9.96
N ALA A 231 2.72 13.79 11.20
CA ALA A 231 3.01 12.46 11.76
C ALA A 231 1.72 11.79 12.27
N ASP A 232 0.79 11.54 11.37
CA ASP A 232 -0.58 11.06 11.66
C ASP A 232 -0.73 9.52 11.56
N GLY A 233 0.37 8.81 11.25
CA GLY A 233 0.35 7.37 11.01
C GLY A 233 -0.18 6.99 9.62
N LYS A 234 -0.34 7.96 8.70
CA LYS A 234 -0.78 7.75 7.31
C LYS A 234 0.21 8.32 6.29
N ASN A 235 1.01 9.30 6.68
CA ASN A 235 2.04 9.88 5.83
C ASN A 235 3.38 9.17 6.03
N SER A 236 4.08 8.83 4.93
CA SER A 236 5.48 8.37 5.00
C SER A 236 6.44 9.53 5.26
N LEU A 237 7.69 9.22 5.65
CA LEU A 237 8.72 10.24 5.81
C LEU A 237 8.95 11.07 4.54
N GLU A 238 8.89 10.44 3.38
CA GLU A 238 9.00 11.12 2.09
C GLU A 238 7.86 12.12 1.91
N LYS A 239 6.63 11.71 2.20
CA LYS A 239 5.45 12.57 2.09
C LYS A 239 5.48 13.73 3.08
N ILE A 240 5.94 13.48 4.31
CA ILE A 240 6.13 14.55 5.30
C ILE A 240 7.21 15.53 4.81
N SER A 241 8.33 15.01 4.28
CA SER A 241 9.42 15.81 3.70
C SER A 241 8.90 16.79 2.63
N GLU A 242 8.05 16.31 1.72
CA GLU A 242 7.40 17.14 0.70
C GLU A 242 6.49 18.20 1.32
N LYS A 243 5.61 17.80 2.26
CA LYS A 243 4.62 18.71 2.88
C LYS A 243 5.25 19.85 3.68
N ILE A 244 6.36 19.59 4.38
CA ILE A 244 7.07 20.60 5.17
C ILE A 244 8.20 21.30 4.40
N ASN A 245 8.32 20.99 3.10
CA ASN A 245 9.32 21.57 2.20
C ASN A 245 10.77 21.45 2.71
N LEU A 246 11.12 20.29 3.25
CA LEU A 246 12.47 19.94 3.69
C LEU A 246 13.01 18.73 2.93
N ASN A 247 14.33 18.68 2.73
CA ASN A 247 14.90 17.47 2.12
C ASN A 247 14.80 16.25 3.07
N LEU A 248 14.73 15.07 2.50
CA LEU A 248 14.51 13.81 3.23
C LEU A 248 15.61 13.52 4.28
N LYS A 249 16.86 13.98 4.03
CA LYS A 249 17.98 13.81 4.99
C LYS A 249 17.73 14.60 6.28
N VAL A 250 17.24 15.84 6.16
CA VAL A 250 16.86 16.67 7.31
C VAL A 250 15.64 16.10 8.00
N THR A 251 14.61 15.72 7.25
CA THR A 251 13.40 15.09 7.78
C THR A 251 13.68 13.82 8.58
N LYS A 252 14.62 12.97 8.11
CA LYS A 252 15.09 11.80 8.87
C LYS A 252 15.80 12.17 10.17
N LYS A 253 16.57 13.26 10.20
CA LYS A 253 17.19 13.76 11.45
C LYS A 253 16.12 14.23 12.44
N ILE A 254 15.11 14.97 11.95
CA ILE A 254 13.96 15.40 12.74
C ILE A 254 13.24 14.19 13.33
N TYR A 255 12.87 13.21 12.49
CA TYR A 255 12.26 11.96 12.93
C TYR A 255 13.03 11.29 14.06
N ASN A 256 14.33 11.07 13.88
CA ASN A 256 15.17 10.42 14.89
C ASN A 256 15.21 11.22 16.22
N LYS A 257 15.26 12.55 16.13
CA LYS A 257 15.25 13.42 17.32
C LYS A 257 13.92 13.36 18.06
N LEU A 258 12.80 13.44 17.34
CA LEU A 258 11.45 13.36 17.94
C LEU A 258 11.18 11.97 18.53
N ARG A 259 11.62 10.90 17.85
CA ARG A 259 11.51 9.52 18.36
C ARG A 259 12.33 9.32 19.63
N LYS A 260 13.57 9.85 19.70
CA LYS A 260 14.41 9.81 20.90
C LYS A 260 13.76 10.53 22.10
N ASN A 261 12.89 11.51 21.84
CA ASN A 261 12.15 12.25 22.86
C ASN A 261 10.74 11.69 23.13
N ASN A 262 10.43 10.47 22.65
CA ASN A 262 9.14 9.79 22.85
C ASN A 262 7.94 10.64 22.39
N LEU A 263 8.08 11.42 21.33
CA LEU A 263 7.00 12.19 20.72
C LEU A 263 6.30 11.44 19.59
N ILE A 264 7.03 10.54 18.94
CA ILE A 264 6.54 9.71 17.83
C ILE A 264 7.07 8.28 17.93
N ILE A 265 6.37 7.38 17.27
CA ILE A 265 6.82 6.01 16.99
C ILE A 265 7.19 5.84 15.53
#